data_358cbbac7bc56500330b68676c12ea7e
#
_entry.id   358cbbac7bc56500330b68676c12ea7e
#
_cell.length_a   1.000
_cell.length_b   1.000
_cell.length_c   1.000
_cell.angle_alpha   90.00
_cell.angle_beta   90.00
_cell.angle_gamma   90.00
#
_symmetry.space_group_name_H-M   'P 1'
#
loop_
_entity.id
_entity.type
_entity.pdbx_description
1 polymer ?
#
loop_
_entity_poly.entity_id
_entity_poly.type
_entity_poly.pdbx_seq_one_letter_code
_entity_poly.pdbx_strand_id
1 'polypeptide(L)'
;MKVSRIVSLFFSLGLAVSAFAAPDPNFHIYLAFGQSNMEGQGTIESQDKTVDPRFQMLSTIDNFNGRKLGTWNDAIPPLANKHGGLGPTDYFGRTLVKELDPQIKVGVVVVAIAGCSIVAFDSPLDDGYMSTQAGWFKDIVKDYGGDPYKRLVEMAKKAKEDGVIKGIIFHQGETDEGDSDWPNKVKKVYDRLVKDIGLDENIPFFAGEVPYQGSSKGTNNNIRKLPQQSKNFYLVSAEGLNDLDMMRIHFSSQGYRDFGKRYAEKVMEVLGDDLKPVTTAPSSSSEAPASSSAAAPSSSETPASSATEPGSSASNAIAMANVSRTLSVGNVSFEGNSLLVPLTMARGGVVSVRLYSVLGNEVASVNETMKAGTNSVSLSKEKIHAGVYMLSVKMGSSHITKRIDLSH
;
A
#
# COMPACT_ATOMS: atom_id res chain seq x y z
N MET A 1 19.79 59.34 -59.75
CA MET A 1 18.99 59.11 -58.56
C MET A 1 18.73 57.63 -58.43
N LYS A 2 19.35 56.95 -57.38
CA LYS A 2 19.14 55.51 -57.07
C LYS A 2 18.16 55.42 -55.93
N VAL A 3 17.02 54.84 -56.19
CA VAL A 3 16.00 54.60 -55.20
C VAL A 3 16.28 53.22 -54.54
N SER A 4 16.69 53.24 -53.27
CA SER A 4 16.93 52.04 -52.45
C SER A 4 15.60 51.54 -51.90
N ARG A 5 15.19 50.33 -52.23
CA ARG A 5 13.98 49.67 -51.67
C ARG A 5 14.42 48.94 -50.37
N ILE A 6 13.91 49.38 -49.23
CA ILE A 6 14.05 48.70 -47.97
C ILE A 6 12.94 47.64 -47.89
N VAL A 7 13.35 46.37 -47.86
CA VAL A 7 12.43 45.24 -47.63
C VAL A 7 12.42 44.99 -46.09
N SER A 8 11.31 45.35 -45.45
CA SER A 8 11.08 45.03 -44.04
C SER A 8 10.60 43.59 -43.93
N LEU A 9 11.42 42.76 -43.33
CA LEU A 9 11.12 41.37 -43.03
C LEU A 9 10.42 41.33 -41.64
N PHE A 10 9.11 41.13 -41.60
CA PHE A 10 8.36 40.88 -40.38
C PHE A 10 8.59 39.43 -39.94
N PHE A 11 9.37 39.24 -38.87
CA PHE A 11 9.51 37.96 -38.20
C PHE A 11 8.34 37.79 -37.24
N SER A 12 7.34 36.99 -37.62
CA SER A 12 6.25 36.60 -36.75
C SER A 12 6.75 35.53 -35.77
N LEU A 13 7.01 35.93 -34.51
CA LEU A 13 7.33 35.02 -33.41
C LEU A 13 6.04 34.37 -32.97
N GLY A 14 5.73 33.19 -33.47
CA GLY A 14 4.62 32.37 -33.03
C GLY A 14 4.90 31.86 -31.61
N LEU A 15 4.23 32.41 -30.61
CA LEU A 15 4.18 31.78 -29.27
C LEU A 15 3.39 30.47 -29.43
N ALA A 16 4.10 29.34 -29.36
CA ALA A 16 3.47 28.04 -29.15
C ALA A 16 2.98 28.00 -27.69
N VAL A 17 1.72 28.30 -27.47
CA VAL A 17 1.03 28.02 -26.21
C VAL A 17 0.87 26.50 -26.15
N SER A 18 1.66 25.82 -25.34
CA SER A 18 1.41 24.42 -25.02
C SER A 18 0.08 24.34 -24.27
N ALA A 19 -0.96 23.92 -24.97
CA ALA A 19 -2.23 23.61 -24.34
C ALA A 19 -2.01 22.37 -23.46
N PHE A 20 -1.99 22.53 -22.15
CA PHE A 20 -2.09 21.40 -21.24
C PHE A 20 -3.43 20.72 -21.50
N ALA A 21 -3.42 19.43 -21.74
CA ALA A 21 -4.65 18.66 -21.85
C ALA A 21 -5.41 18.76 -20.51
N ALA A 22 -6.73 18.93 -20.55
CA ALA A 22 -7.53 18.89 -19.35
C ALA A 22 -7.41 17.49 -18.69
N PRO A 23 -7.48 17.41 -17.34
CA PRO A 23 -7.48 16.13 -16.63
C PRO A 23 -8.56 15.19 -17.18
N ASP A 24 -8.23 13.90 -17.33
CA ASP A 24 -9.19 12.88 -17.79
C ASP A 24 -10.26 12.67 -16.70
N PRO A 25 -11.54 13.02 -16.95
CA PRO A 25 -12.61 12.88 -15.97
C PRO A 25 -12.90 11.40 -15.62
N ASN A 26 -12.48 10.47 -16.47
CA ASN A 26 -12.64 9.03 -16.30
C ASN A 26 -11.40 8.38 -15.66
N PHE A 27 -10.40 9.16 -15.29
CA PHE A 27 -9.29 8.70 -14.47
C PHE A 27 -9.57 9.06 -12.99
N HIS A 28 -10.14 8.11 -12.25
CA HIS A 28 -10.53 8.27 -10.85
C HIS A 28 -9.34 7.98 -9.93
N ILE A 29 -8.90 9.00 -9.21
CA ILE A 29 -7.70 8.93 -8.37
C ILE A 29 -8.10 8.93 -6.89
N TYR A 30 -7.41 8.12 -6.10
CA TYR A 30 -7.59 8.04 -4.65
C TYR A 30 -6.27 8.30 -3.95
N LEU A 31 -6.30 9.17 -2.94
CA LEU A 31 -5.17 9.35 -2.04
C LEU A 31 -5.25 8.30 -0.94
N ALA A 32 -4.13 7.72 -0.57
CA ALA A 32 -4.05 6.73 0.49
C ALA A 32 -2.91 7.09 1.44
N PHE A 33 -3.19 7.20 2.75
CA PHE A 33 -2.13 7.46 3.71
C PHE A 33 -2.41 6.79 5.05
N GLY A 34 -1.35 6.59 5.84
CA GLY A 34 -1.44 5.94 7.13
C GLY A 34 -0.16 5.28 7.58
N GLN A 35 -0.29 4.20 8.36
CA GLN A 35 0.85 3.46 8.90
C GLN A 35 0.99 2.06 8.27
N SER A 36 1.57 1.11 9.00
CA SER A 36 1.94 -0.21 8.47
C SER A 36 0.80 -0.97 7.79
N ASN A 37 -0.42 -0.90 8.31
CA ASN A 37 -1.58 -1.54 7.67
C ASN A 37 -2.02 -0.83 6.37
N MET A 38 -1.64 0.43 6.15
CA MET A 38 -1.80 1.10 4.85
C MET A 38 -0.58 0.87 3.95
N GLU A 39 0.63 0.87 4.49
CA GLU A 39 1.87 0.55 3.78
C GLU A 39 1.82 -0.83 3.15
N GLY A 40 1.21 -1.79 3.85
CA GLY A 40 1.08 -3.19 3.50
C GLY A 40 2.20 -4.03 4.10
N GLN A 41 1.80 -5.05 4.88
CA GLN A 41 2.73 -5.99 5.51
C GLN A 41 2.47 -7.43 5.05
N GLY A 42 1.54 -7.61 4.13
CA GLY A 42 1.22 -8.91 3.54
C GLY A 42 2.31 -9.39 2.57
N THR A 43 2.51 -10.71 2.52
CA THR A 43 3.36 -11.32 1.51
C THR A 43 2.73 -11.14 0.12
N ILE A 44 3.51 -10.65 -0.83
CA ILE A 44 3.11 -10.55 -2.23
C ILE A 44 3.23 -11.92 -2.88
N GLU A 45 2.12 -12.48 -3.32
CA GLU A 45 2.04 -13.80 -3.94
C GLU A 45 1.98 -13.68 -5.48
N SER A 46 1.98 -14.82 -6.18
CA SER A 46 1.96 -14.84 -7.65
C SER A 46 0.73 -14.16 -8.25
N GLN A 47 -0.44 -14.33 -7.60
CA GLN A 47 -1.70 -13.71 -8.02
C GLN A 47 -1.69 -12.18 -7.94
N ASP A 48 -0.83 -11.60 -7.09
CA ASP A 48 -0.76 -10.15 -6.88
C ASP A 48 0.13 -9.44 -7.92
N LYS A 49 0.88 -10.21 -8.72
CA LYS A 49 1.87 -9.68 -9.67
C LYS A 49 1.30 -9.31 -11.04
N THR A 50 0.07 -9.72 -11.33
CA THR A 50 -0.64 -9.35 -12.55
C THR A 50 -1.75 -8.37 -12.19
N VAL A 51 -1.81 -7.24 -12.88
CA VAL A 51 -2.79 -6.18 -12.63
C VAL A 51 -3.44 -5.75 -13.95
N ASP A 52 -4.70 -5.32 -13.90
CA ASP A 52 -5.37 -4.68 -15.02
C ASP A 52 -4.66 -3.33 -15.32
N PRO A 53 -4.25 -3.04 -16.57
CA PRO A 53 -3.53 -1.81 -16.90
C PRO A 53 -4.32 -0.52 -16.62
N ARG A 54 -5.64 -0.61 -16.40
CA ARG A 54 -6.45 0.52 -15.95
C ARG A 54 -6.22 0.87 -14.47
N PHE A 55 -5.60 -0.03 -13.69
CA PHE A 55 -5.22 0.24 -12.32
C PHE A 55 -3.77 0.71 -12.25
N GLN A 56 -3.59 1.96 -11.90
CA GLN A 56 -2.30 2.66 -11.90
C GLN A 56 -1.94 3.15 -10.51
N MET A 57 -0.64 3.28 -10.25
CA MET A 57 -0.11 3.95 -9.06
C MET A 57 0.81 5.10 -9.46
N LEU A 58 0.71 6.23 -8.79
CA LEU A 58 1.69 7.30 -8.89
C LEU A 58 2.83 7.01 -7.93
N SER A 59 4.06 6.89 -8.42
CA SER A 59 5.21 6.65 -7.54
C SER A 59 5.47 7.86 -6.64
N THR A 60 5.43 7.64 -5.32
CA THR A 60 5.62 8.65 -4.28
C THR A 60 7.06 8.73 -3.76
N ILE A 61 7.92 7.81 -4.20
CA ILE A 61 9.37 7.79 -3.94
C ILE A 61 10.13 7.55 -5.23
N ASP A 62 11.40 7.89 -5.23
CA ASP A 62 12.27 7.70 -6.40
C ASP A 62 13.00 6.35 -6.38
N ASN A 63 13.35 5.85 -7.57
CA ASN A 63 14.17 4.65 -7.76
C ASN A 63 13.65 3.39 -7.02
N PHE A 64 12.33 3.23 -6.96
CA PHE A 64 11.69 2.10 -6.33
C PHE A 64 11.12 1.13 -7.38
N ASN A 65 11.67 -0.07 -7.47
CA ASN A 65 11.29 -1.08 -8.48
C ASN A 65 11.32 -0.54 -9.93
N GLY A 66 12.30 0.30 -10.26
CA GLY A 66 12.44 0.95 -11.56
C GLY A 66 11.48 2.13 -11.79
N ARG A 67 10.68 2.49 -10.81
CA ARG A 67 9.72 3.60 -10.86
C ARG A 67 10.41 4.92 -10.53
N LYS A 68 10.04 5.99 -11.24
CA LYS A 68 10.48 7.35 -10.93
C LYS A 68 9.41 8.09 -10.13
N LEU A 69 9.86 8.91 -9.20
CA LEU A 69 8.99 9.82 -8.46
C LEU A 69 8.06 10.61 -9.42
N GLY A 70 6.79 10.62 -9.11
CA GLY A 70 5.78 11.36 -9.85
C GLY A 70 5.45 10.79 -11.24
N THR A 71 5.73 9.50 -11.51
CA THR A 71 5.28 8.81 -12.71
C THR A 71 4.23 7.77 -12.41
N TRP A 72 3.24 7.65 -13.31
CA TRP A 72 2.26 6.57 -13.27
C TRP A 72 2.88 5.26 -13.74
N ASN A 73 2.51 4.19 -13.08
CA ASN A 73 2.96 2.83 -13.35
C ASN A 73 1.81 1.86 -13.08
N ASP A 74 1.84 0.69 -13.70
CA ASP A 74 0.93 -0.38 -13.33
C ASP A 74 1.02 -0.65 -11.82
N ALA A 75 -0.12 -0.75 -11.15
CA ALA A 75 -0.19 -0.85 -9.69
C ALA A 75 0.18 -2.24 -9.17
N ILE A 76 1.38 -2.72 -9.50
CA ILE A 76 1.94 -3.97 -9.00
C ILE A 76 2.53 -3.70 -7.61
N PRO A 77 2.12 -4.44 -6.55
CA PRO A 77 2.62 -4.20 -5.21
C PRO A 77 4.15 -4.46 -5.06
N PRO A 78 4.79 -3.84 -4.09
CA PRO A 78 4.25 -2.91 -3.09
C PRO A 78 3.92 -1.54 -3.68
N LEU A 79 2.89 -0.86 -3.14
CA LEU A 79 2.37 0.39 -3.71
C LEU A 79 2.85 1.65 -2.96
N ALA A 80 3.27 1.52 -1.70
CA ALA A 80 3.67 2.66 -0.88
C ALA A 80 5.17 2.96 -1.00
N ASN A 81 6.02 2.03 -0.57
CA ASN A 81 7.48 2.19 -0.53
C ASN A 81 8.19 0.83 -0.56
N LYS A 82 9.53 0.86 -0.55
CA LYS A 82 10.37 -0.35 -0.64
C LYS A 82 10.33 -1.27 0.59
N HIS A 83 9.78 -0.80 1.71
CA HIS A 83 9.65 -1.56 2.96
C HIS A 83 8.29 -2.24 3.10
N GLY A 84 7.32 -1.82 2.28
CA GLY A 84 5.98 -2.38 2.24
C GLY A 84 5.89 -3.73 1.52
N GLY A 85 4.73 -4.33 1.63
CA GLY A 85 4.31 -5.55 0.96
C GLY A 85 2.95 -5.39 0.29
N LEU A 86 2.10 -6.43 0.38
CA LEU A 86 0.71 -6.35 -0.02
C LEU A 86 -0.07 -5.55 1.02
N GLY A 87 -0.75 -4.49 0.58
CA GLY A 87 -1.61 -3.65 1.41
C GLY A 87 -3.03 -3.56 0.87
N PRO A 88 -3.95 -2.87 1.58
CA PRO A 88 -5.36 -2.82 1.19
C PRO A 88 -5.60 -2.07 -0.11
N THR A 89 -4.75 -1.07 -0.45
CA THR A 89 -4.87 -0.29 -1.68
C THR A 89 -4.73 -1.11 -2.96
N ASP A 90 -4.07 -2.27 -2.90
CA ASP A 90 -3.93 -3.16 -4.04
C ASP A 90 -5.30 -3.71 -4.48
N TYR A 91 -5.97 -4.46 -3.60
CA TYR A 91 -7.28 -5.03 -3.92
C TYR A 91 -8.42 -4.01 -3.91
N PHE A 92 -8.21 -2.84 -3.34
CA PHE A 92 -9.10 -1.70 -3.54
C PHE A 92 -9.18 -1.30 -5.01
N GLY A 93 -8.05 -1.00 -5.64
CA GLY A 93 -8.02 -0.58 -7.03
C GLY A 93 -8.40 -1.70 -7.99
N ARG A 94 -7.94 -2.95 -7.74
CA ARG A 94 -8.34 -4.13 -8.53
C ARG A 94 -9.84 -4.35 -8.52
N THR A 95 -10.49 -4.16 -7.37
CA THR A 95 -11.95 -4.30 -7.26
C THR A 95 -12.66 -3.20 -8.03
N LEU A 96 -12.22 -1.94 -7.90
CA LEU A 96 -12.83 -0.84 -8.63
C LEU A 96 -12.75 -1.02 -10.14
N VAL A 97 -11.57 -1.37 -10.71
CA VAL A 97 -11.46 -1.57 -12.16
C VAL A 97 -12.25 -2.78 -12.67
N LYS A 98 -12.52 -3.75 -11.80
CA LYS A 98 -13.34 -4.91 -12.13
C LYS A 98 -14.84 -4.57 -12.15
N GLU A 99 -15.30 -3.78 -11.20
CA GLU A 99 -16.72 -3.50 -10.98
C GLU A 99 -17.21 -2.24 -11.73
N LEU A 100 -16.31 -1.28 -12.05
CA LEU A 100 -16.66 -0.05 -12.75
C LEU A 100 -16.66 -0.23 -14.27
N ASP A 101 -17.27 0.72 -14.97
CA ASP A 101 -17.31 0.78 -16.42
C ASP A 101 -15.89 0.65 -17.02
N PRO A 102 -15.71 -0.08 -18.14
CA PRO A 102 -14.39 -0.25 -18.77
C PRO A 102 -13.69 1.04 -19.20
N GLN A 103 -14.40 2.14 -19.33
CA GLN A 103 -13.82 3.46 -19.63
C GLN A 103 -13.13 4.09 -18.42
N ILE A 104 -13.45 3.62 -17.20
CA ILE A 104 -12.87 4.16 -15.97
C ILE A 104 -11.49 3.57 -15.74
N LYS A 105 -10.51 4.46 -15.54
CA LYS A 105 -9.20 4.14 -14.97
C LYS A 105 -9.20 4.45 -13.46
N VAL A 106 -8.43 3.72 -12.70
CA VAL A 106 -8.26 3.94 -11.26
C VAL A 106 -6.80 4.21 -10.95
N GLY A 107 -6.52 5.29 -10.25
CA GLY A 107 -5.18 5.64 -9.78
C GLY A 107 -5.12 5.71 -8.27
N VAL A 108 -3.97 5.33 -7.70
CA VAL A 108 -3.69 5.50 -6.27
C VAL A 108 -2.40 6.27 -6.05
N VAL A 109 -2.42 7.15 -5.05
CA VAL A 109 -1.26 7.89 -4.53
C VAL A 109 -1.07 7.47 -3.08
N VAL A 110 -0.05 6.67 -2.78
CA VAL A 110 0.10 6.03 -1.47
C VAL A 110 1.31 6.60 -0.74
N VAL A 111 1.09 7.19 0.45
CA VAL A 111 2.15 7.61 1.39
C VAL A 111 1.85 7.00 2.75
N ALA A 112 2.63 6.01 3.14
CA ALA A 112 2.41 5.31 4.40
C ALA A 112 3.75 4.93 5.04
N ILE A 113 3.80 4.96 6.38
CA ILE A 113 5.01 4.72 7.15
C ILE A 113 4.68 3.78 8.30
N ALA A 114 5.25 2.59 8.29
CA ALA A 114 5.09 1.64 9.40
C ALA A 114 5.40 2.29 10.75
N GLY A 115 4.56 2.04 11.76
CA GLY A 115 4.76 2.51 13.13
C GLY A 115 4.55 4.01 13.36
N CYS A 116 4.11 4.80 12.38
CA CYS A 116 3.95 6.23 12.58
C CYS A 116 2.72 6.56 13.45
N SER A 117 2.89 7.58 14.31
CA SER A 117 1.79 8.34 14.88
C SER A 117 1.19 9.27 13.80
N ILE A 118 -0.05 9.73 14.01
CA ILE A 118 -0.69 10.75 13.16
C ILE A 118 0.16 12.03 13.04
N VAL A 119 1.03 12.29 14.01
CA VAL A 119 2.00 13.39 14.00
C VAL A 119 2.92 13.36 12.77
N ALA A 120 3.19 12.20 12.20
CA ALA A 120 3.98 12.09 10.96
C ALA A 120 3.34 12.80 9.76
N PHE A 121 2.05 13.10 9.85
CA PHE A 121 1.30 13.85 8.84
C PHE A 121 0.97 15.30 9.30
N ASP A 122 1.58 15.77 10.38
CA ASP A 122 1.56 17.18 10.77
C ASP A 122 2.83 17.87 10.22
N SER A 123 2.67 18.77 9.25
CA SER A 123 3.79 19.43 8.55
C SER A 123 3.91 20.89 8.98
N PRO A 124 5.13 21.41 9.18
CA PRO A 124 6.42 20.70 9.06
C PRO A 124 6.52 19.59 10.10
N LEU A 125 7.19 18.50 9.71
CA LEU A 125 7.36 17.35 10.59
C LEU A 125 8.21 17.76 11.81
N ASP A 126 7.72 17.42 13.00
CA ASP A 126 8.33 17.81 14.27
C ASP A 126 9.68 17.13 14.50
N ASP A 127 10.74 17.93 14.71
CA ASP A 127 12.09 17.42 14.93
C ASP A 127 12.19 16.63 16.25
N GLY A 128 11.43 16.99 17.27
CA GLY A 128 11.37 16.27 18.54
C GLY A 128 10.79 14.87 18.34
N TYR A 129 9.68 14.76 17.59
CA TYR A 129 9.13 13.48 17.20
C TYR A 129 10.14 12.64 16.41
N MET A 130 10.78 13.24 15.41
CA MET A 130 11.77 12.55 14.59
C MET A 130 13.01 12.11 15.37
N SER A 131 13.44 12.87 16.37
CA SER A 131 14.62 12.53 17.19
C SER A 131 14.46 11.19 17.91
N THR A 132 13.22 10.86 18.33
CA THR A 132 12.89 9.62 19.06
C THR A 132 12.68 8.42 18.17
N GLN A 133 12.59 8.61 16.85
CA GLN A 133 12.31 7.51 15.92
C GLN A 133 13.52 6.64 15.63
N ALA A 134 13.26 5.36 15.36
CA ALA A 134 14.29 4.40 14.94
C ALA A 134 14.90 4.76 13.58
N GLY A 135 16.11 4.25 13.31
CA GLY A 135 16.83 4.52 12.05
C GLY A 135 16.02 4.15 10.80
N TRP A 136 15.43 2.97 10.80
CA TRP A 136 14.61 2.51 9.67
C TRP A 136 13.39 3.41 9.40
N PHE A 137 12.78 3.98 10.45
CA PHE A 137 11.68 4.94 10.30
C PHE A 137 12.17 6.23 9.63
N LYS A 138 13.33 6.73 10.08
CA LYS A 138 13.98 7.91 9.49
C LYS A 138 14.34 7.69 8.02
N ASP A 139 14.73 6.47 7.65
CA ASP A 139 15.03 6.12 6.25
C ASP A 139 13.76 6.17 5.39
N ILE A 140 12.61 5.66 5.88
CA ILE A 140 11.33 5.77 5.16
C ILE A 140 10.92 7.24 4.99
N VAL A 141 10.99 8.02 6.06
CA VAL A 141 10.68 9.47 6.01
C VAL A 141 11.58 10.19 5.02
N LYS A 142 12.87 9.85 4.98
CA LYS A 142 13.83 10.39 4.02
C LYS A 142 13.46 10.04 2.57
N ASP A 143 13.00 8.83 2.29
CA ASP A 143 12.54 8.44 0.96
C ASP A 143 11.34 9.31 0.51
N TYR A 144 10.51 9.76 1.45
CA TYR A 144 9.44 10.73 1.20
C TYR A 144 9.92 12.21 1.22
N GLY A 145 11.23 12.46 1.15
CA GLY A 145 11.80 13.81 1.10
C GLY A 145 11.85 14.53 2.44
N GLY A 146 11.75 13.79 3.55
CA GLY A 146 11.83 14.32 4.91
C GLY A 146 10.50 14.80 5.50
N ASP A 147 9.43 14.90 4.69
CA ASP A 147 8.10 15.31 5.13
C ASP A 147 7.02 14.54 4.37
N PRO A 148 6.46 13.48 4.96
CA PRO A 148 5.46 12.63 4.32
C PRO A 148 4.16 13.36 3.94
N TYR A 149 3.71 14.31 4.77
CA TYR A 149 2.55 15.13 4.46
C TYR A 149 2.79 15.96 3.19
N LYS A 150 3.92 16.67 3.15
CA LYS A 150 4.31 17.48 1.99
C LYS A 150 4.41 16.61 0.73
N ARG A 151 4.99 15.41 0.85
CA ARG A 151 5.07 14.45 -0.26
C ARG A 151 3.67 14.05 -0.76
N LEU A 152 2.74 13.77 0.15
CA LEU A 152 1.36 13.44 -0.22
C LEU A 152 0.71 14.60 -0.98
N VAL A 153 0.86 15.84 -0.48
CA VAL A 153 0.32 17.05 -1.13
C VAL A 153 0.92 17.27 -2.53
N GLU A 154 2.25 17.14 -2.66
CA GLU A 154 2.95 17.31 -3.94
C GLU A 154 2.46 16.29 -4.98
N MET A 155 2.39 15.02 -4.61
CA MET A 155 1.96 13.95 -5.50
C MET A 155 0.46 14.02 -5.81
N ALA A 156 -0.37 14.46 -4.87
CA ALA A 156 -1.79 14.68 -5.11
C ALA A 156 -2.03 15.82 -6.12
N LYS A 157 -1.29 16.94 -5.99
CA LYS A 157 -1.35 18.04 -6.97
C LYS A 157 -0.94 17.58 -8.36
N LYS A 158 0.14 16.79 -8.44
CA LYS A 158 0.57 16.21 -9.70
C LYS A 158 -0.48 15.27 -10.29
N ALA A 159 -1.09 14.41 -9.47
CA ALA A 159 -2.13 13.49 -9.91
C ALA A 159 -3.36 14.21 -10.47
N LYS A 160 -3.72 15.39 -9.92
CA LYS A 160 -4.81 16.24 -10.43
C LYS A 160 -4.56 16.79 -11.83
N GLU A 161 -3.34 16.81 -12.31
CA GLU A 161 -3.01 17.21 -13.69
C GLU A 161 -3.52 16.16 -14.70
N ASP A 162 -3.63 14.89 -14.27
CA ASP A 162 -3.93 13.75 -15.13
C ASP A 162 -5.36 13.22 -14.96
N GLY A 163 -5.99 13.41 -13.78
CA GLY A 163 -7.31 12.86 -13.47
C GLY A 163 -8.04 13.58 -12.33
N VAL A 164 -9.07 12.94 -11.78
CA VAL A 164 -9.96 13.50 -10.75
C VAL A 164 -9.78 12.73 -9.44
N ILE A 165 -9.41 13.44 -8.37
CA ILE A 165 -9.35 12.84 -7.03
C ILE A 165 -10.79 12.64 -6.52
N LYS A 166 -11.17 11.38 -6.28
CA LYS A 166 -12.53 10.95 -5.90
C LYS A 166 -12.67 10.67 -4.40
N GLY A 167 -11.57 10.48 -3.67
CA GLY A 167 -11.62 10.19 -2.24
C GLY A 167 -10.26 9.99 -1.60
N ILE A 168 -10.27 9.89 -0.28
CA ILE A 168 -9.10 9.65 0.54
C ILE A 168 -9.32 8.36 1.33
N ILE A 169 -8.36 7.43 1.25
CA ILE A 169 -8.33 6.16 2.00
C ILE A 169 -7.32 6.31 3.13
N PHE A 170 -7.72 5.94 4.33
CA PHE A 170 -6.93 6.13 5.52
C PHE A 170 -6.89 4.88 6.39
N HIS A 171 -5.70 4.49 6.83
CA HIS A 171 -5.54 3.43 7.82
C HIS A 171 -4.37 3.72 8.75
N GLN A 172 -4.68 4.19 9.95
CA GLN A 172 -3.71 4.57 10.98
C GLN A 172 -4.41 4.60 12.34
N GLY A 173 -3.66 4.56 13.42
CA GLY A 173 -4.14 4.78 14.77
C GLY A 173 -3.57 3.79 15.77
N GLU A 174 -2.99 2.66 15.33
CA GLU A 174 -2.44 1.63 16.22
C GLU A 174 -1.34 2.20 17.14
N THR A 175 -0.53 3.12 16.62
CA THR A 175 0.52 3.81 17.40
C THR A 175 -0.07 4.84 18.36
N ASP A 176 -1.27 5.34 18.06
CA ASP A 176 -1.97 6.37 18.85
C ASP A 176 -3.13 5.79 19.67
N GLU A 177 -3.15 4.48 19.98
CA GLU A 177 -4.28 3.78 20.64
C GLU A 177 -4.77 4.46 21.93
N GLY A 178 -3.86 5.01 22.72
CA GLY A 178 -4.17 5.70 23.99
C GLY A 178 -4.55 7.18 23.85
N ASP A 179 -4.48 7.75 22.65
CA ASP A 179 -4.70 9.18 22.43
C ASP A 179 -6.19 9.47 22.18
N SER A 180 -6.88 9.98 23.21
CA SER A 180 -8.29 10.36 23.09
C SER A 180 -8.56 11.54 22.14
N ASP A 181 -7.53 12.36 21.83
CA ASP A 181 -7.61 13.51 20.91
C ASP A 181 -7.31 13.13 19.46
N TRP A 182 -6.91 11.87 19.22
CA TRP A 182 -6.56 11.41 17.88
C TRP A 182 -7.63 11.69 16.80
N PRO A 183 -8.96 11.56 17.05
CA PRO A 183 -9.97 11.90 16.04
C PRO A 183 -9.91 13.36 15.58
N ASN A 184 -9.64 14.31 16.50
CA ASN A 184 -9.47 15.72 16.17
C ASN A 184 -8.18 15.96 15.36
N LYS A 185 -7.10 15.25 15.68
CA LYS A 185 -5.85 15.32 14.93
C LYS A 185 -6.03 14.81 13.50
N VAL A 186 -6.74 13.71 13.31
CA VAL A 186 -7.10 13.19 11.97
C VAL A 186 -7.91 14.23 11.20
N LYS A 187 -8.92 14.84 11.84
CA LYS A 187 -9.73 15.89 11.21
C LYS A 187 -8.87 17.09 10.80
N LYS A 188 -7.93 17.53 11.63
CA LYS A 188 -6.98 18.61 11.30
C LYS A 188 -6.15 18.25 10.06
N VAL A 189 -5.62 17.04 9.98
CA VAL A 189 -4.86 16.58 8.80
C VAL A 189 -5.74 16.58 7.55
N TYR A 190 -6.96 16.04 7.64
CA TYR A 190 -7.92 16.06 6.53
C TYR A 190 -8.19 17.49 6.03
N ASP A 191 -8.53 18.42 6.93
CA ASP A 191 -8.85 19.81 6.56
C ASP A 191 -7.66 20.50 5.86
N ARG A 192 -6.45 20.23 6.34
CA ARG A 192 -5.24 20.73 5.70
C ARG A 192 -5.02 20.12 4.31
N LEU A 193 -5.22 18.82 4.15
CA LEU A 193 -5.11 18.16 2.83
C LEU A 193 -6.10 18.76 1.83
N VAL A 194 -7.38 18.91 2.24
CA VAL A 194 -8.41 19.54 1.39
C VAL A 194 -7.97 20.91 0.94
N LYS A 195 -7.51 21.75 1.87
CA LYS A 195 -7.05 23.11 1.58
C LYS A 195 -5.78 23.14 0.72
N ASP A 196 -4.74 22.41 1.13
CA ASP A 196 -3.41 22.53 0.53
C ASP A 196 -3.32 21.89 -0.87
N ILE A 197 -4.15 20.88 -1.14
CA ILE A 197 -4.28 20.27 -2.48
C ILE A 197 -5.30 21.03 -3.34
N GLY A 198 -6.25 21.74 -2.72
CA GLY A 198 -7.39 22.37 -3.39
C GLY A 198 -8.38 21.32 -3.84
N LEU A 199 -8.82 20.45 -2.91
CA LEU A 199 -9.88 19.45 -3.14
C LEU A 199 -11.25 20.07 -2.90
N ASP A 200 -12.30 19.36 -3.35
CA ASP A 200 -13.67 19.63 -2.94
C ASP A 200 -13.79 19.51 -1.41
N GLU A 201 -14.49 20.42 -0.76
CA GLU A 201 -14.69 20.41 0.68
C GLU A 201 -15.50 19.20 1.18
N ASN A 202 -16.24 18.54 0.25
CA ASN A 202 -17.00 17.34 0.53
C ASN A 202 -16.29 16.05 0.10
N ILE A 203 -14.99 16.12 -0.23
CA ILE A 203 -14.22 14.92 -0.62
C ILE A 203 -14.37 13.82 0.44
N PRO A 204 -14.81 12.60 0.09
CA PRO A 204 -15.02 11.55 1.08
C PRO A 204 -13.70 11.00 1.63
N PHE A 205 -13.73 10.68 2.92
CA PHE A 205 -12.62 10.13 3.68
C PHE A 205 -13.02 8.77 4.27
N PHE A 206 -12.36 7.73 3.84
CA PHE A 206 -12.64 6.34 4.19
C PHE A 206 -11.62 5.84 5.21
N ALA A 207 -12.01 5.71 6.46
CA ALA A 207 -11.16 5.26 7.55
C ALA A 207 -11.40 3.78 7.86
N GLY A 208 -10.37 2.96 7.74
CA GLY A 208 -10.43 1.54 8.04
C GLY A 208 -10.22 1.25 9.51
N GLU A 209 -11.00 0.30 10.04
CA GLU A 209 -10.78 -0.24 11.37
C GLU A 209 -9.54 -1.15 11.40
N VAL A 210 -8.86 -1.15 12.54
CA VAL A 210 -7.75 -2.09 12.80
C VAL A 210 -8.29 -3.50 13.13
N PRO A 211 -7.44 -4.54 13.04
CA PRO A 211 -7.87 -5.92 13.32
C PRO A 211 -8.58 -6.07 14.68
N TYR A 212 -9.78 -6.62 14.68
CA TYR A 212 -10.62 -6.80 15.89
C TYR A 212 -10.02 -7.74 16.93
N GLN A 213 -9.22 -8.69 16.48
CA GLN A 213 -8.49 -9.61 17.36
C GLN A 213 -7.01 -9.25 17.46
N GLY A 214 -6.64 -8.10 16.92
CA GLY A 214 -5.29 -7.57 16.97
C GLY A 214 -4.91 -7.02 18.33
N SER A 215 -3.61 -6.78 18.51
CA SER A 215 -3.06 -6.20 19.74
C SER A 215 -3.47 -4.73 19.95
N SER A 216 -3.75 -4.00 18.88
CA SER A 216 -4.19 -2.59 18.93
C SER A 216 -5.69 -2.42 18.68
N LYS A 217 -6.50 -3.42 19.03
CA LYS A 217 -7.95 -3.40 18.79
C LYS A 217 -8.69 -2.25 19.50
N GLY A 218 -8.12 -1.70 20.56
CA GLY A 218 -8.66 -0.56 21.31
C GLY A 218 -8.74 0.72 20.48
N THR A 219 -7.90 0.85 19.46
CA THR A 219 -7.92 1.95 18.49
C THR A 219 -9.29 2.09 17.80
N ASN A 220 -10.01 0.98 17.58
CA ASN A 220 -11.34 1.02 16.95
C ASN A 220 -12.34 1.89 17.70
N ASN A 221 -12.16 2.09 19.03
CA ASN A 221 -12.99 3.01 19.80
C ASN A 221 -12.82 4.46 19.35
N ASN A 222 -11.64 4.85 18.89
CA ASN A 222 -11.37 6.19 18.36
C ASN A 222 -11.74 6.28 16.87
N ILE A 223 -11.45 5.24 16.08
CA ILE A 223 -11.81 5.20 14.66
C ILE A 223 -13.33 5.38 14.49
N ARG A 224 -14.14 4.73 15.31
CA ARG A 224 -15.61 4.85 15.30
C ARG A 224 -16.15 6.23 15.65
N LYS A 225 -15.34 7.12 16.23
CA LYS A 225 -15.71 8.52 16.47
C LYS A 225 -15.48 9.42 15.25
N LEU A 226 -14.73 8.98 14.28
CA LEU A 226 -14.41 9.80 13.09
C LEU A 226 -15.63 10.33 12.34
N PRO A 227 -16.72 9.56 12.12
CA PRO A 227 -17.91 10.10 11.49
C PRO A 227 -18.59 11.25 12.24
N GLN A 228 -18.30 11.40 13.54
CA GLN A 228 -18.78 12.53 14.34
C GLN A 228 -17.96 13.81 14.08
N GLN A 229 -16.77 13.68 13.53
CA GLN A 229 -15.87 14.81 13.20
C GLN A 229 -16.25 15.49 11.88
N SER A 230 -16.82 14.74 10.94
CA SER A 230 -17.23 15.27 9.63
C SER A 230 -18.25 14.35 8.97
N LYS A 231 -19.24 14.94 8.28
CA LYS A 231 -20.19 14.21 7.40
C LYS A 231 -19.50 13.47 6.24
N ASN A 232 -18.26 13.84 5.92
CA ASN A 232 -17.46 13.25 4.83
C ASN A 232 -16.69 12.01 5.27
N PHE A 233 -16.74 11.64 6.57
CA PHE A 233 -15.97 10.54 7.10
C PHE A 233 -16.80 9.26 7.18
N TYR A 234 -16.31 8.22 6.53
CA TYR A 234 -16.94 6.91 6.40
C TYR A 234 -16.06 5.83 7.00
N LEU A 235 -16.65 4.91 7.73
CA LEU A 235 -15.93 3.76 8.30
C LEU A 235 -15.92 2.59 7.33
N VAL A 236 -14.78 1.91 7.27
CA VAL A 236 -14.63 0.61 6.61
C VAL A 236 -14.34 -0.43 7.68
N SER A 237 -15.32 -1.31 7.91
CA SER A 237 -15.22 -2.28 8.99
C SER A 237 -14.22 -3.40 8.70
N ALA A 238 -13.41 -3.74 9.71
CA ALA A 238 -12.55 -4.92 9.72
C ALA A 238 -13.21 -6.13 10.41
N GLU A 239 -14.50 -6.05 10.78
CA GLU A 239 -15.19 -7.13 11.47
C GLU A 239 -15.17 -8.43 10.65
N GLY A 240 -14.81 -9.53 11.30
CA GLY A 240 -14.69 -10.84 10.65
C GLY A 240 -13.42 -11.07 9.86
N LEU A 241 -12.55 -10.06 9.69
CA LEU A 241 -11.21 -10.24 9.14
C LEU A 241 -10.27 -10.72 10.26
N ASN A 242 -10.31 -12.03 10.51
CA ASN A 242 -9.60 -12.64 11.65
C ASN A 242 -8.27 -13.30 11.25
N ASP A 243 -7.97 -13.33 9.96
CA ASP A 243 -6.71 -13.85 9.44
C ASP A 243 -5.63 -12.74 9.54
N LEU A 244 -4.77 -12.87 10.53
CA LEU A 244 -3.78 -11.88 10.93
C LEU A 244 -2.38 -12.44 10.77
N ASP A 245 -1.40 -11.54 10.73
CA ASP A 245 0.00 -11.92 10.85
C ASP A 245 0.29 -12.57 12.23
N MET A 246 1.47 -13.15 12.37
CA MET A 246 1.86 -13.80 13.63
C MET A 246 1.96 -12.82 14.80
N MET A 247 2.17 -11.53 14.55
CA MET A 247 2.23 -10.47 15.55
C MET A 247 0.86 -10.01 16.00
N ARG A 248 -0.19 -10.37 15.25
CA ARG A 248 -1.58 -9.94 15.48
C ARG A 248 -1.74 -8.41 15.48
N ILE A 249 -0.89 -7.73 14.74
CA ILE A 249 -0.94 -6.28 14.51
C ILE A 249 -1.43 -6.01 13.09
N HIS A 250 -1.01 -6.85 12.14
CA HIS A 250 -1.30 -6.66 10.73
C HIS A 250 -2.24 -7.74 10.22
N PHE A 251 -3.02 -7.40 9.19
CA PHE A 251 -3.76 -8.39 8.44
C PHE A 251 -2.81 -9.36 7.73
N SER A 252 -3.22 -10.60 7.54
CA SER A 252 -2.55 -11.51 6.60
C SER A 252 -2.69 -11.01 5.17
N SER A 253 -2.00 -11.65 4.22
CA SER A 253 -2.16 -11.33 2.81
C SER A 253 -3.62 -11.48 2.35
N GLN A 254 -4.33 -12.51 2.81
CA GLN A 254 -5.76 -12.67 2.52
C GLN A 254 -6.60 -11.59 3.19
N GLY A 255 -6.28 -11.22 4.44
CA GLY A 255 -6.94 -10.15 5.17
C GLY A 255 -6.82 -8.80 4.44
N TYR A 256 -5.63 -8.48 3.89
CA TYR A 256 -5.45 -7.26 3.08
C TYR A 256 -6.27 -7.29 1.79
N ARG A 257 -6.34 -8.44 1.10
CA ARG A 257 -7.16 -8.59 -0.10
C ARG A 257 -8.63 -8.33 0.19
N ASP A 258 -9.14 -8.93 1.25
CA ASP A 258 -10.54 -8.78 1.62
C ASP A 258 -10.84 -7.39 2.18
N PHE A 259 -9.90 -6.79 2.88
CA PHE A 259 -10.06 -5.43 3.37
C PHE A 259 -10.03 -4.39 2.24
N GLY A 260 -9.16 -4.59 1.25
CA GLY A 260 -9.14 -3.77 0.03
C GLY A 260 -10.48 -3.79 -0.71
N LYS A 261 -11.10 -4.98 -0.84
CA LYS A 261 -12.45 -5.11 -1.42
C LYS A 261 -13.48 -4.29 -0.64
N ARG A 262 -13.46 -4.36 0.70
CA ARG A 262 -14.39 -3.58 1.55
C ARG A 262 -14.22 -2.08 1.39
N TYR A 263 -12.99 -1.58 1.23
CA TYR A 263 -12.77 -0.19 0.89
C TYR A 263 -13.42 0.17 -0.45
N ALA A 264 -13.26 -0.66 -1.47
CA ALA A 264 -13.87 -0.44 -2.77
C ALA A 264 -15.41 -0.48 -2.72
N GLU A 265 -15.98 -1.44 -2.01
CA GLU A 265 -17.42 -1.55 -1.79
C GLU A 265 -17.98 -0.30 -1.09
N LYS A 266 -17.28 0.20 -0.05
CA LYS A 266 -17.68 1.42 0.65
C LYS A 266 -17.56 2.66 -0.24
N VAL A 267 -16.54 2.75 -1.07
CA VAL A 267 -16.39 3.82 -2.06
C VAL A 267 -17.53 3.79 -3.07
N MET A 268 -17.88 2.63 -3.61
CA MET A 268 -18.99 2.47 -4.56
C MET A 268 -20.34 2.79 -3.90
N GLU A 269 -20.54 2.40 -2.64
CA GLU A 269 -21.74 2.75 -1.86
C GLU A 269 -21.91 4.27 -1.71
N VAL A 270 -20.81 4.98 -1.39
CA VAL A 270 -20.85 6.41 -1.06
C VAL A 270 -20.90 7.28 -2.31
N LEU A 271 -20.11 6.94 -3.33
CA LEU A 271 -19.97 7.77 -4.54
C LEU A 271 -21.02 7.43 -5.61
N GLY A 272 -21.53 6.20 -5.64
CA GLY A 272 -22.62 5.82 -6.53
C GLY A 272 -22.45 6.31 -7.98
N ASP A 273 -23.35 7.20 -8.40
CA ASP A 273 -23.37 7.74 -9.76
C ASP A 273 -22.15 8.60 -10.13
N ASP A 274 -21.44 9.17 -9.14
CA ASP A 274 -20.21 9.94 -9.36
C ASP A 274 -19.04 9.08 -9.90
N LEU A 275 -19.20 7.75 -9.89
CA LEU A 275 -18.26 6.81 -10.47
C LEU A 275 -18.58 6.43 -11.93
N LYS A 276 -19.70 6.92 -12.48
CA LYS A 276 -20.06 6.68 -13.89
C LYS A 276 -19.14 7.45 -14.83
N PRO A 277 -18.86 6.91 -16.04
CA PRO A 277 -18.03 7.60 -17.00
C PRO A 277 -18.69 8.89 -17.48
N VAL A 278 -17.87 9.92 -17.62
CA VAL A 278 -18.29 11.17 -18.27
C VAL A 278 -18.12 10.98 -19.77
N THR A 279 -19.25 10.94 -20.49
CA THR A 279 -19.23 10.94 -21.96
C THR A 279 -19.00 12.38 -22.44
N THR A 280 -17.77 12.71 -22.83
CA THR A 280 -17.50 13.93 -23.58
C THR A 280 -18.07 13.72 -24.97
N ALA A 281 -19.14 14.46 -25.32
CA ALA A 281 -19.59 14.53 -26.70
C ALA A 281 -18.41 14.98 -27.56
N PRO A 282 -18.17 14.36 -28.74
CA PRO A 282 -17.10 14.79 -29.60
C PRO A 282 -17.32 16.25 -29.98
N SER A 283 -16.37 17.11 -29.63
CA SER A 283 -16.36 18.49 -30.08
C SER A 283 -16.30 18.48 -31.60
N SER A 284 -17.43 18.79 -32.25
CA SER A 284 -17.52 18.93 -33.68
C SER A 284 -16.77 20.19 -34.10
N SER A 285 -15.52 20.05 -34.51
CA SER A 285 -14.88 21.09 -35.34
C SER A 285 -13.85 20.42 -36.25
N SER A 286 -14.22 20.50 -37.50
CA SER A 286 -13.52 20.54 -38.77
C SER A 286 -13.87 19.37 -39.71
N GLU A 287 -14.82 19.63 -40.56
CA GLU A 287 -14.92 19.00 -41.88
C GLU A 287 -13.60 19.17 -42.64
N ALA A 288 -13.07 18.10 -43.14
CA ALA A 288 -12.19 18.09 -44.30
C ALA A 288 -12.69 17.05 -45.30
N PRO A 289 -12.63 17.32 -46.60
CA PRO A 289 -13.51 16.72 -47.59
C PRO A 289 -13.15 15.29 -47.98
N ALA A 290 -14.21 14.56 -48.32
CA ALA A 290 -14.19 13.20 -48.85
C ALA A 290 -13.35 13.05 -50.12
N SER A 291 -12.52 12.03 -50.21
CA SER A 291 -12.15 11.43 -51.48
C SER A 291 -12.47 9.93 -51.46
N SER A 292 -13.39 9.61 -52.39
CA SER A 292 -13.88 8.29 -52.70
C SER A 292 -12.83 7.40 -53.37
N SER A 293 -12.68 6.16 -52.94
CA SER A 293 -12.50 5.07 -53.92
C SER A 293 -12.90 3.73 -53.30
N ALA A 294 -13.78 3.07 -54.05
CA ALA A 294 -14.33 1.78 -53.78
C ALA A 294 -13.39 0.65 -54.18
N ALA A 295 -13.44 -0.47 -53.43
CA ALA A 295 -13.52 -1.82 -54.00
C ALA A 295 -13.63 -2.88 -52.91
N ALA A 296 -14.68 -3.64 -52.95
CA ALA A 296 -14.86 -4.95 -52.25
C ALA A 296 -14.55 -6.09 -53.28
N PRO A 297 -14.84 -7.34 -52.98
CA PRO A 297 -14.62 -8.23 -51.82
C PRO A 297 -14.01 -9.63 -52.23
N SER A 298 -13.66 -10.50 -51.29
CA SER A 298 -13.86 -11.97 -51.40
C SER A 298 -13.36 -12.62 -50.10
N SER A 299 -14.16 -13.27 -49.34
CA SER A 299 -14.75 -14.59 -49.29
C SER A 299 -13.73 -15.71 -49.08
N SER A 300 -14.01 -16.48 -48.07
CA SER A 300 -14.05 -17.92 -47.82
C SER A 300 -12.91 -18.42 -46.93
N GLU A 301 -13.06 -19.28 -46.00
CA GLU A 301 -13.94 -20.33 -45.54
C GLU A 301 -13.26 -20.99 -44.35
N THR A 302 -14.04 -21.44 -43.39
CA THR A 302 -13.68 -22.37 -42.33
C THR A 302 -13.52 -23.79 -42.93
N PRO A 303 -12.78 -24.71 -42.31
CA PRO A 303 -13.54 -25.68 -41.56
C PRO A 303 -12.97 -26.16 -40.21
N ALA A 304 -13.90 -26.62 -39.39
CA ALA A 304 -13.74 -27.31 -38.14
C ALA A 304 -13.41 -28.81 -38.34
N SER A 305 -12.77 -29.41 -37.33
CA SER A 305 -13.01 -30.81 -36.91
C SER A 305 -12.20 -31.07 -35.65
N SER A 306 -12.78 -31.32 -34.58
CA SER A 306 -13.42 -32.46 -33.92
C SER A 306 -12.45 -33.35 -33.14
N ALA A 307 -12.69 -33.35 -31.82
CA ALA A 307 -12.81 -34.46 -30.87
C ALA A 307 -11.63 -35.43 -30.65
N THR A 308 -11.21 -35.62 -29.43
CA THR A 308 -11.59 -36.79 -28.60
C THR A 308 -10.92 -36.71 -27.22
N GLU A 309 -11.72 -36.74 -26.15
CA GLU A 309 -11.29 -37.31 -24.88
C GLU A 309 -11.29 -38.87 -24.99
N PRO A 310 -10.53 -39.55 -24.12
CA PRO A 310 -11.21 -40.15 -22.99
C PRO A 310 -10.41 -40.15 -21.68
N GLY A 311 -11.18 -40.13 -20.60
CA GLY A 311 -10.77 -40.10 -19.24
C GLY A 311 -10.08 -41.36 -18.71
N SER A 312 -9.49 -41.20 -17.55
CA SER A 312 -9.61 -42.19 -16.47
C SER A 312 -9.18 -41.58 -15.15
N SER A 313 -10.04 -41.80 -14.20
CA SER A 313 -9.88 -41.54 -12.77
C SER A 313 -8.66 -42.28 -12.20
N ALA A 314 -7.87 -41.53 -11.39
CA ALA A 314 -7.09 -42.14 -10.32
C ALA A 314 -7.06 -41.16 -9.15
N SER A 315 -7.86 -41.48 -8.15
CA SER A 315 -7.75 -40.97 -6.80
C SER A 315 -6.37 -41.30 -6.22
N ASN A 316 -5.52 -40.30 -6.03
CA ASN A 316 -4.38 -40.44 -5.16
C ASN A 316 -4.56 -39.51 -3.97
N ALA A 317 -5.02 -40.09 -2.87
CA ALA A 317 -4.84 -39.55 -1.55
C ALA A 317 -3.32 -39.39 -1.30
N ILE A 318 -2.82 -38.16 -1.45
CA ILE A 318 -1.47 -37.83 -1.01
C ILE A 318 -1.55 -37.74 0.50
N ALA A 319 -1.04 -38.79 1.14
CA ALA A 319 -0.70 -38.79 2.54
C ALA A 319 0.11 -37.50 2.83
N MET A 320 -0.31 -36.70 3.81
CA MET A 320 0.48 -35.62 4.34
C MET A 320 1.82 -36.17 4.81
N ALA A 321 2.83 -36.05 3.97
CA ALA A 321 4.20 -36.29 4.36
C ALA A 321 4.53 -35.31 5.48
N ASN A 322 4.88 -35.84 6.65
CA ASN A 322 5.48 -35.08 7.73
C ASN A 322 6.60 -34.20 7.17
N VAL A 323 6.35 -32.91 7.04
CA VAL A 323 7.38 -31.92 6.75
C VAL A 323 8.29 -31.94 7.98
N SER A 324 9.40 -32.65 7.87
CA SER A 324 10.46 -32.69 8.87
C SER A 324 10.86 -31.24 9.15
N ARG A 325 10.47 -30.70 10.31
CA ARG A 325 10.84 -29.34 10.71
C ARG A 325 12.34 -29.27 10.81
N THR A 326 12.99 -28.60 9.87
CA THR A 326 14.44 -28.43 9.83
C THR A 326 14.97 -27.54 10.96
N LEU A 327 14.08 -26.80 11.61
CA LEU A 327 14.34 -25.88 12.72
C LEU A 327 13.13 -25.87 13.67
N SER A 328 13.36 -25.83 15.00
CA SER A 328 12.33 -25.57 16.00
C SER A 328 12.89 -24.70 17.13
N VAL A 329 12.00 -23.93 17.79
CA VAL A 329 12.32 -23.01 18.89
C VAL A 329 11.60 -23.47 20.14
N GLY A 330 12.37 -23.71 21.20
CA GLY A 330 11.87 -24.11 22.52
C GLY A 330 11.28 -22.93 23.32
N ASN A 331 11.04 -23.15 24.61
CA ASN A 331 10.63 -22.08 25.52
C ASN A 331 11.84 -21.24 25.90
N VAL A 332 11.70 -19.93 25.76
CA VAL A 332 12.75 -18.97 26.16
C VAL A 332 12.74 -18.78 27.67
N SER A 333 13.89 -18.50 28.26
CA SER A 333 14.03 -18.23 29.69
C SER A 333 15.16 -17.22 29.93
N PHE A 334 15.07 -16.50 31.06
CA PHE A 334 16.20 -15.69 31.50
C PHE A 334 17.21 -16.53 32.30
N GLU A 335 18.50 -16.34 32.00
CA GLU A 335 19.59 -16.85 32.79
C GLU A 335 20.60 -15.73 32.99
N GLY A 336 20.73 -15.24 34.24
CA GLY A 336 21.56 -14.09 34.57
C GLY A 336 21.18 -12.83 33.76
N ASN A 337 22.12 -12.32 32.97
CA ASN A 337 21.92 -11.12 32.12
C ASN A 337 21.61 -11.47 30.66
N SER A 338 21.11 -12.64 30.40
CA SER A 338 20.81 -13.13 29.05
C SER A 338 19.43 -13.74 28.94
N LEU A 339 18.80 -13.57 27.77
CA LEU A 339 17.63 -14.32 27.33
C LEU A 339 18.12 -15.54 26.54
N LEU A 340 17.89 -16.74 27.03
CA LEU A 340 18.22 -17.99 26.37
C LEU A 340 17.12 -18.41 25.42
N VAL A 341 17.50 -18.74 24.19
CA VAL A 341 16.61 -19.20 23.11
C VAL A 341 17.02 -20.61 22.72
N PRO A 342 16.34 -21.66 23.24
CA PRO A 342 16.63 -23.04 22.86
C PRO A 342 16.18 -23.32 21.42
N LEU A 343 17.06 -23.98 20.66
CA LEU A 343 16.85 -24.33 19.25
C LEU A 343 17.12 -25.81 19.02
N THR A 344 16.29 -26.47 18.23
CA THR A 344 16.61 -27.81 17.71
C THR A 344 16.68 -27.75 16.18
N MET A 345 17.78 -28.23 15.63
CA MET A 345 18.11 -28.09 14.21
C MET A 345 18.43 -29.47 13.62
N ALA A 346 17.78 -29.79 12.48
CA ALA A 346 18.06 -31.05 11.78
C ALA A 346 19.41 -31.03 11.03
N ARG A 347 19.98 -29.86 10.76
CA ARG A 347 21.28 -29.66 10.11
C ARG A 347 21.98 -28.44 10.68
N GLY A 348 23.31 -28.40 10.61
CA GLY A 348 24.09 -27.24 10.99
C GLY A 348 23.99 -26.10 9.99
N GLY A 349 24.24 -24.88 10.45
CA GLY A 349 24.20 -23.68 9.63
C GLY A 349 24.28 -22.38 10.44
N VAL A 350 24.29 -21.26 9.74
CA VAL A 350 24.22 -19.95 10.38
C VAL A 350 22.77 -19.69 10.78
N VAL A 351 22.57 -19.41 12.07
CA VAL A 351 21.28 -19.03 12.66
C VAL A 351 21.32 -17.56 13.01
N SER A 352 20.33 -16.83 12.56
CA SER A 352 20.06 -15.44 12.96
C SER A 352 18.90 -15.44 13.95
N VAL A 353 19.14 -14.97 15.17
CA VAL A 353 18.11 -14.79 16.19
C VAL A 353 17.95 -13.32 16.46
N ARG A 354 16.73 -12.81 16.35
CA ARG A 354 16.39 -11.40 16.56
C ARG A 354 15.18 -11.29 17.46
N LEU A 355 15.22 -10.32 18.35
CA LEU A 355 14.13 -9.98 19.25
C LEU A 355 13.62 -8.59 18.93
N TYR A 356 12.31 -8.49 18.72
CA TYR A 356 11.65 -7.22 18.40
C TYR A 356 10.64 -6.86 19.49
N SER A 357 10.53 -5.57 19.81
CA SER A 357 9.43 -5.07 20.61
C SER A 357 8.11 -5.19 19.83
N VAL A 358 6.97 -5.02 20.49
CA VAL A 358 5.64 -4.98 19.85
C VAL A 358 5.49 -3.83 18.85
N LEU A 359 6.36 -2.83 18.91
CA LEU A 359 6.43 -1.73 17.95
C LEU A 359 7.33 -2.05 16.73
N GLY A 360 7.84 -3.28 16.63
CA GLY A 360 8.70 -3.72 15.54
C GLY A 360 10.18 -3.32 15.67
N ASN A 361 10.59 -2.65 16.76
CA ASN A 361 11.97 -2.28 16.98
C ASN A 361 12.82 -3.48 17.37
N GLU A 362 13.97 -3.71 16.71
CA GLU A 362 14.93 -4.71 17.12
C GLU A 362 15.58 -4.28 18.44
N VAL A 363 15.41 -5.10 19.49
CA VAL A 363 15.93 -4.84 20.83
C VAL A 363 17.17 -5.67 21.15
N ALA A 364 17.31 -6.83 20.50
CA ALA A 364 18.50 -7.66 20.58
C ALA A 364 18.62 -8.54 19.35
N SER A 365 19.84 -8.82 18.91
CA SER A 365 20.10 -9.78 17.82
C SER A 365 21.44 -10.46 17.95
N VAL A 366 21.53 -11.67 17.40
CA VAL A 366 22.77 -12.43 17.30
C VAL A 366 22.74 -13.32 16.06
N ASN A 367 23.91 -13.53 15.46
CA ASN A 367 24.11 -14.48 14.37
C ASN A 367 25.20 -15.45 14.78
N GLU A 368 24.90 -16.75 14.83
CA GLU A 368 25.82 -17.78 15.24
C GLU A 368 25.83 -18.97 14.28
N THR A 369 27.00 -19.59 14.09
CA THR A 369 27.12 -20.85 13.35
C THR A 369 26.95 -22.01 14.31
N MET A 370 25.92 -22.83 14.08
CA MET A 370 25.57 -23.93 14.99
C MET A 370 25.60 -25.29 14.27
N LYS A 371 25.84 -26.34 15.05
CA LYS A 371 25.78 -27.74 14.58
C LYS A 371 24.34 -28.25 14.62
N ALA A 372 24.07 -29.34 13.90
CA ALA A 372 22.81 -30.09 14.04
C ALA A 372 22.62 -30.58 15.48
N GLY A 373 21.36 -30.64 15.92
CA GLY A 373 20.98 -31.03 17.28
C GLY A 373 20.38 -29.88 18.09
N THR A 374 20.35 -30.07 19.41
CA THR A 374 19.85 -29.06 20.35
C THR A 374 20.96 -28.04 20.68
N ASN A 375 20.64 -26.78 20.55
CA ASN A 375 21.51 -25.64 20.78
C ASN A 375 20.79 -24.61 21.66
N SER A 376 21.49 -23.61 22.17
CA SER A 376 20.89 -22.45 22.84
C SER A 376 21.61 -21.18 22.39
N VAL A 377 20.86 -20.17 22.03
CA VAL A 377 21.37 -18.84 21.68
C VAL A 377 21.10 -17.89 22.83
N SER A 378 22.09 -17.04 23.13
CA SER A 378 22.02 -16.05 24.21
C SER A 378 21.90 -14.65 23.65
N LEU A 379 20.81 -13.93 23.99
CA LEU A 379 20.61 -12.54 23.69
C LEU A 379 20.85 -11.67 24.92
N SER A 380 21.60 -10.55 24.78
CA SER A 380 21.85 -9.61 25.88
C SER A 380 20.55 -9.02 26.40
N LYS A 381 20.39 -8.98 27.73
CA LYS A 381 19.19 -8.43 28.42
C LYS A 381 19.19 -6.89 28.51
N GLU A 382 20.27 -6.21 28.15
CA GLU A 382 20.46 -4.76 28.41
C GLU A 382 19.28 -3.88 27.93
N LYS A 383 18.64 -4.25 26.81
CA LYS A 383 17.51 -3.52 26.23
C LYS A 383 16.20 -4.30 26.32
N ILE A 384 16.18 -5.41 27.05
CA ILE A 384 15.00 -6.27 27.19
C ILE A 384 14.38 -5.99 28.57
N HIS A 385 13.22 -5.34 28.58
CA HIS A 385 12.43 -5.08 29.77
C HIS A 385 11.28 -6.08 29.90
N ALA A 386 10.55 -6.05 31.03
CA ALA A 386 9.32 -6.82 31.13
C ALA A 386 8.32 -6.41 30.04
N GLY A 387 7.74 -7.39 29.35
CA GLY A 387 6.78 -7.12 28.27
C GLY A 387 6.71 -8.22 27.23
N VAL A 388 5.96 -7.92 26.17
CA VAL A 388 5.76 -8.82 25.04
C VAL A 388 6.73 -8.48 23.92
N TYR A 389 7.32 -9.54 23.33
CA TYR A 389 8.29 -9.44 22.26
C TYR A 389 8.01 -10.45 21.16
N MET A 390 8.55 -10.18 19.98
CA MET A 390 8.58 -11.11 18.85
C MET A 390 9.98 -11.63 18.63
N LEU A 391 10.13 -12.94 18.81
CA LEU A 391 11.36 -13.66 18.53
C LEU A 391 11.34 -14.19 17.11
N SER A 392 12.30 -13.78 16.30
CA SER A 392 12.52 -14.25 14.93
C SER A 392 13.78 -15.09 14.86
N VAL A 393 13.66 -16.32 14.38
CA VAL A 393 14.80 -17.25 14.20
C VAL A 393 14.85 -17.69 12.75
N LYS A 394 15.96 -17.40 12.07
CA LYS A 394 16.15 -17.70 10.65
C LYS A 394 17.38 -18.56 10.43
N MET A 395 17.26 -19.60 9.61
CA MET A 395 18.34 -20.46 9.17
C MET A 395 18.13 -20.88 7.71
N GLY A 396 18.94 -20.34 6.80
CA GLY A 396 18.75 -20.53 5.36
C GLY A 396 17.35 -20.11 4.92
N SER A 397 16.57 -21.02 4.32
CA SER A 397 15.17 -20.80 3.94
C SER A 397 14.17 -21.03 5.07
N SER A 398 14.59 -21.58 6.22
CA SER A 398 13.71 -21.80 7.37
C SER A 398 13.63 -20.54 8.20
N HIS A 399 12.40 -20.11 8.52
CA HIS A 399 12.12 -18.95 9.34
C HIS A 399 11.01 -19.29 10.35
N ILE A 400 11.25 -18.99 11.61
CA ILE A 400 10.29 -19.16 12.71
C ILE A 400 10.16 -17.82 13.41
N THR A 401 8.92 -17.38 13.61
CA THR A 401 8.62 -16.25 14.47
C THR A 401 7.76 -16.75 15.63
N LYS A 402 8.05 -16.30 16.84
CA LYS A 402 7.34 -16.71 18.06
C LYS A 402 7.10 -15.50 18.95
N ARG A 403 5.85 -15.24 19.33
CA ARG A 403 5.53 -14.28 20.39
C ARG A 403 6.00 -14.85 21.72
N ILE A 404 6.74 -14.05 22.48
CA ILE A 404 7.20 -14.39 23.83
C ILE A 404 6.74 -13.31 24.80
N ASP A 405 6.31 -13.74 25.97
CA ASP A 405 5.93 -12.86 27.06
C ASP A 405 7.00 -12.96 28.14
N LEU A 406 7.65 -11.85 28.43
CA LEU A 406 8.73 -11.71 29.40
C LEU A 406 8.29 -10.85 30.59
N SER A 407 7.01 -10.97 30.98
CA SER A 407 6.40 -10.14 32.04
C SER A 407 6.83 -10.56 33.45
N HIS A 408 7.70 -11.59 33.61
CA HIS A 408 8.13 -12.14 34.90
C HIS A 408 9.63 -11.98 35.12
#